data_227d5fd3cdf3658686feb3c78fb16f0f
#
_entry.id   227d5fd3cdf3658686feb3c78fb16f0f
#
_cell.length_a   1.000
_cell.length_b   1.000
_cell.length_c   1.000
_cell.angle_alpha   90.00
_cell.angle_beta   90.00
_cell.angle_gamma   90.00
#
_symmetry.space_group_name_H-M   'P 1'
#
loop_
_entity.id
_entity.type
_entity.pdbx_description
1 polymer ?
#
loop_
_entity_poly.entity_id
_entity_poly.type
_entity_poly.pdbx_seq_one_letter_code
_entity_poly.pdbx_strand_id
1 'polypeptide(L)'
;MKKKQFKYMTLLKAALMALLPVVCCLVRTAAEGRSIGQVYLPASEWNDELFYFKQVEGIVNYGFPRGFFGFNESHALQLSFAAWSPVLVFPWILWGLLFGWNLMSPVICNIVLLTITMFVFVWLVKPTWKQLGILTILFSLYTLFTRYMLSGMPEVICFCMLILFYGLAMSYLKRETKGKLISMFVVSVLLTLMRPYMLLFLMLACFFWIRKNKCIGWVGSFAVVAVTGITYVLIKHYLGAEYFTPLFYTDWITTFFTEGIGAGFKNFFGTLHWKGLEFYRHCIAGVKTGLASGAFFDGYLLLLAILLVQSILDIRTLRRTQWAERGVMEPTDEKKALKNQVIIEVHFALSLIAMLFAHLLMYKMVEGSKHFLTFIAAGIFIVSMLQTRYYKKAVLLGAAFLYLYSYKAVEPYDYQVPYVTQGRQEQVDYWQQIFTENLTLKTENVPNYDNVIIWTFGDETPEGNQNLKWQLLYSAPKGFGISCCEREYILEHLTELQSKYIATVSGGEIDELCSAKGYEEIGRDADMVLYCRY
;
A
#
# COMPACT_ATOMS: atom_id res chain seq x y z
N MET A 1 -42.42 7.28 -12.00
CA MET A 1 -42.25 6.44 -10.81
C MET A 1 -41.04 5.48 -10.92
N LYS A 2 -40.92 4.61 -11.91
CA LYS A 2 -39.83 3.60 -12.03
C LYS A 2 -38.39 4.18 -11.92
N LYS A 3 -38.08 5.33 -12.53
CA LYS A 3 -36.74 5.95 -12.52
C LYS A 3 -36.37 6.48 -11.11
N LYS A 4 -37.32 6.98 -10.36
CA LYS A 4 -37.14 7.47 -8.98
C LYS A 4 -36.89 6.29 -8.03
N GLN A 5 -37.66 5.22 -8.16
CA GLN A 5 -37.51 3.99 -7.38
C GLN A 5 -36.15 3.31 -7.64
N PHE A 6 -35.68 3.30 -8.89
CA PHE A 6 -34.36 2.77 -9.25
C PHE A 6 -33.20 3.57 -8.59
N LYS A 7 -33.33 4.90 -8.51
CA LYS A 7 -32.34 5.77 -7.86
C LYS A 7 -32.27 5.50 -6.34
N TYR A 8 -33.43 5.36 -5.70
CA TYR A 8 -33.46 5.03 -4.26
C TYR A 8 -32.86 3.66 -3.96
N MET A 9 -33.15 2.65 -4.78
CA MET A 9 -32.57 1.32 -4.59
C MET A 9 -31.06 1.32 -4.78
N THR A 10 -30.51 2.10 -5.72
CA THR A 10 -29.07 2.25 -5.90
C THR A 10 -28.42 2.96 -4.70
N LEU A 11 -29.08 3.99 -4.18
CA LEU A 11 -28.63 4.70 -2.97
C LEU A 11 -28.59 3.78 -1.75
N LEU A 12 -29.65 3.00 -1.53
CA LEU A 12 -29.71 2.02 -0.44
C LEU A 12 -28.55 1.00 -0.54
N LYS A 13 -28.34 0.44 -1.73
CA LYS A 13 -27.23 -0.50 -1.97
C LYS A 13 -25.87 0.15 -1.68
N ALA A 14 -25.67 1.39 -2.12
CA ALA A 14 -24.43 2.11 -1.90
C ALA A 14 -24.20 2.39 -0.41
N ALA A 15 -25.24 2.81 0.32
CA ALA A 15 -25.17 3.05 1.76
C ALA A 15 -24.87 1.77 2.55
N LEU A 16 -25.53 0.66 2.23
CA LEU A 16 -25.27 -0.63 2.88
C LEU A 16 -23.84 -1.10 2.66
N MET A 17 -23.35 -0.99 1.42
CA MET A 17 -21.97 -1.40 1.10
C MET A 17 -20.91 -0.47 1.69
N ALA A 18 -21.24 0.79 1.89
CA ALA A 18 -20.36 1.74 2.57
C ALA A 18 -20.08 1.34 4.04
N LEU A 19 -21.01 0.64 4.68
CA LEU A 19 -20.84 0.14 6.05
C LEU A 19 -19.95 -1.12 6.13
N LEU A 20 -19.75 -1.84 5.03
CA LEU A 20 -19.01 -3.11 5.05
C LEU A 20 -17.60 -2.99 5.64
N PRO A 21 -16.75 -2.01 5.27
CA PRO A 21 -15.43 -1.84 5.88
C PRO A 21 -15.50 -1.62 7.39
N VAL A 22 -16.43 -0.79 7.84
CA VAL A 22 -16.65 -0.51 9.26
C VAL A 22 -17.03 -1.78 10.01
N VAL A 23 -17.97 -2.57 9.45
CA VAL A 23 -18.38 -3.84 10.04
C VAL A 23 -17.22 -4.83 10.11
N CYS A 24 -16.41 -4.95 9.05
CA CYS A 24 -15.23 -5.81 9.05
C CYS A 24 -14.24 -5.40 10.15
N CYS A 25 -13.98 -4.11 10.32
CA CYS A 25 -13.10 -3.60 11.37
C CYS A 25 -13.68 -3.87 12.77
N LEU A 26 -14.96 -3.60 12.98
CA LEU A 26 -15.63 -3.84 14.27
C LEU A 26 -15.64 -5.34 14.63
N VAL A 27 -15.92 -6.22 13.67
CA VAL A 27 -15.88 -7.68 13.89
C VAL A 27 -14.48 -8.13 14.23
N ARG A 28 -13.48 -7.61 13.51
CA ARG A 28 -12.08 -7.96 13.75
C ARG A 28 -11.63 -7.52 15.14
N THR A 29 -11.82 -6.26 15.50
CA THR A 29 -11.43 -5.75 16.82
C THR A 29 -12.17 -6.44 17.96
N ALA A 30 -13.48 -6.71 17.79
CA ALA A 30 -14.27 -7.45 18.77
C ALA A 30 -13.78 -8.90 18.94
N ALA A 31 -13.38 -9.59 17.85
CA ALA A 31 -12.82 -10.92 17.92
C ALA A 31 -11.46 -10.95 18.67
N GLU A 32 -10.75 -9.84 18.70
CA GLU A 32 -9.51 -9.62 19.46
C GLU A 32 -9.76 -9.10 20.90
N GLY A 33 -11.03 -8.99 21.32
CA GLY A 33 -11.41 -8.50 22.63
C GLY A 33 -11.23 -6.97 22.81
N ARG A 34 -11.24 -6.20 21.72
CA ARG A 34 -10.95 -4.75 21.70
C ARG A 34 -12.10 -3.96 21.07
N SER A 35 -12.12 -2.67 21.37
CA SER A 35 -12.92 -1.69 20.64
C SER A 35 -12.08 -1.01 19.54
N ILE A 36 -12.73 -0.49 18.51
CA ILE A 36 -12.05 0.24 17.44
C ILE A 36 -11.33 1.51 17.97
N GLY A 37 -11.83 2.09 19.03
CA GLY A 37 -11.20 3.24 19.71
C GLY A 37 -9.91 2.90 20.46
N GLN A 38 -9.56 1.62 20.56
CA GLN A 38 -8.30 1.14 21.14
C GLN A 38 -7.27 0.76 20.08
N VAL A 39 -7.55 1.02 18.80
CA VAL A 39 -6.65 0.70 17.69
C VAL A 39 -5.99 1.98 17.20
N TYR A 40 -4.75 2.16 17.56
CA TYR A 40 -3.89 3.27 17.16
C TYR A 40 -2.45 2.79 16.95
N LEU A 41 -1.61 3.64 16.32
CA LEU A 41 -0.24 3.25 16.00
C LEU A 41 0.64 3.11 17.25
N PRO A 42 1.65 2.24 17.22
CA PRO A 42 1.93 1.28 16.16
C PRO A 42 0.93 0.11 16.18
N ALA A 43 0.27 -0.13 15.07
CA ALA A 43 -0.70 -1.21 14.95
C ALA A 43 -0.07 -2.51 14.42
N SER A 44 1.20 -2.49 14.06
CA SER A 44 1.93 -3.63 13.51
C SER A 44 3.43 -3.55 13.82
N GLU A 45 4.15 -4.63 13.53
CA GLU A 45 5.62 -4.67 13.58
C GLU A 45 6.28 -3.87 12.44
N TRP A 46 5.53 -3.38 11.46
CA TRP A 46 6.09 -2.70 10.29
C TRP A 46 6.65 -1.32 10.65
N ASN A 47 7.91 -1.12 10.30
CA ASN A 47 8.61 0.15 10.54
C ASN A 47 8.01 1.29 9.71
N ASP A 48 7.48 0.98 8.54
CA ASP A 48 6.86 1.94 7.62
C ASP A 48 5.79 2.82 8.31
N GLU A 49 5.06 2.29 9.29
CA GLU A 49 4.03 3.03 10.03
C GLU A 49 4.58 4.28 10.72
N LEU A 50 5.75 4.14 11.38
CA LEU A 50 6.43 5.24 12.05
C LEU A 50 6.79 6.35 11.04
N PHE A 51 7.33 5.96 9.90
CA PHE A 51 7.83 6.90 8.90
C PHE A 51 6.73 7.65 8.18
N TYR A 52 5.71 6.95 7.72
CA TYR A 52 4.55 7.62 7.12
C TYR A 52 3.83 8.53 8.11
N PHE A 53 3.69 8.10 9.36
CA PHE A 53 3.10 8.91 10.41
C PHE A 53 3.85 10.21 10.63
N LYS A 54 5.19 10.14 10.81
CA LYS A 54 6.07 11.29 11.06
C LYS A 54 6.16 12.24 9.85
N GLN A 55 6.15 11.72 8.63
CA GLN A 55 6.13 12.55 7.42
C GLN A 55 4.86 13.38 7.34
N VAL A 56 3.70 12.78 7.60
CA VAL A 56 2.42 13.51 7.61
C VAL A 56 2.38 14.48 8.78
N GLU A 57 2.84 14.09 9.97
CA GLU A 57 2.98 14.98 11.14
C GLU A 57 3.81 16.22 10.80
N GLY A 58 4.96 16.03 10.15
CA GLY A 58 5.82 17.11 9.71
C GLY A 58 5.13 18.07 8.76
N ILE A 59 4.43 17.55 7.75
CA ILE A 59 3.70 18.38 6.77
C ILE A 59 2.56 19.16 7.43
N VAL A 60 1.78 18.50 8.29
CA VAL A 60 0.62 19.13 8.96
C VAL A 60 1.05 20.26 9.90
N ASN A 61 2.16 20.09 10.62
CA ASN A 61 2.61 21.08 11.59
C ASN A 61 3.56 22.15 11.02
N TYR A 62 4.33 21.83 9.98
CA TYR A 62 5.42 22.68 9.47
C TYR A 62 5.37 22.94 7.96
N GLY A 63 4.39 22.38 7.24
CA GLY A 63 4.21 22.56 5.80
C GLY A 63 5.14 21.70 4.92
N PHE A 64 6.03 20.88 5.51
CA PHE A 64 6.94 19.97 4.78
C PHE A 64 7.26 18.72 5.59
N PRO A 65 7.70 17.61 4.95
CA PRO A 65 7.94 16.33 5.61
C PRO A 65 9.26 16.38 6.40
N ARG A 66 9.19 16.49 7.72
CA ARG A 66 10.36 16.42 8.59
C ARG A 66 10.69 15.01 9.05
N GLY A 67 9.66 14.23 9.39
CA GLY A 67 9.83 12.85 9.80
C GLY A 67 10.00 11.95 8.60
N PHE A 68 11.21 11.73 8.15
CA PHE A 68 11.43 10.91 6.98
C PHE A 68 12.03 9.56 7.34
N PHE A 69 11.95 8.64 6.39
CA PHE A 69 12.52 7.32 6.48
C PHE A 69 13.90 7.31 5.85
N GLY A 70 14.92 7.09 6.67
CA GLY A 70 16.26 6.81 6.18
C GLY A 70 16.81 5.58 6.88
N PHE A 71 17.44 4.70 6.15
CA PHE A 71 18.28 3.66 6.71
C PHE A 71 19.71 4.17 6.82
N ASN A 72 20.32 3.90 7.98
CA ASN A 72 21.74 4.17 8.20
C ASN A 72 22.11 5.62 7.85
N GLU A 73 21.31 6.56 8.31
CA GLU A 73 21.43 8.01 8.09
C GLU A 73 21.54 8.44 6.63
N SER A 74 21.19 7.57 5.70
CA SER A 74 21.35 7.90 4.29
C SER A 74 20.59 9.17 3.90
N HIS A 75 19.57 9.56 4.65
CA HIS A 75 18.74 10.72 4.27
C HIS A 75 17.94 11.34 5.41
N ALA A 76 18.59 11.91 6.39
CA ALA A 76 17.98 12.78 7.39
C ALA A 76 17.72 14.19 6.85
N LEU A 77 17.11 14.32 5.68
CA LEU A 77 16.98 15.59 4.99
C LEU A 77 15.54 16.10 5.03
N GLN A 78 15.40 17.41 5.10
CA GLN A 78 14.17 18.10 4.78
C GLN A 78 13.66 17.66 3.40
N LEU A 79 12.35 17.68 3.22
CA LEU A 79 11.69 17.36 1.95
C LEU A 79 11.91 15.92 1.45
N SER A 80 12.32 15.00 2.31
CA SER A 80 12.46 13.60 1.94
C SER A 80 11.19 12.84 2.22
N PHE A 81 10.73 12.10 1.22
CA PHE A 81 9.69 11.10 1.38
C PHE A 81 10.31 9.71 1.34
N ALA A 82 9.68 8.76 2.02
CA ALA A 82 9.97 7.34 1.87
C ALA A 82 9.88 6.92 0.40
N ALA A 83 10.11 5.66 0.11
CA ALA A 83 10.21 5.07 -1.22
C ALA A 83 9.27 5.59 -2.32
N TRP A 84 8.13 6.15 -1.90
CA TRP A 84 7.04 6.52 -2.78
C TRP A 84 6.80 8.03 -2.78
N SER A 85 6.09 8.51 -3.77
CA SER A 85 5.73 9.91 -3.92
C SER A 85 4.82 10.39 -2.78
N PRO A 86 4.87 11.69 -2.40
CA PRO A 86 3.95 12.29 -1.42
C PRO A 86 2.46 12.13 -1.79
N VAL A 87 2.17 11.88 -3.05
CA VAL A 87 0.80 11.63 -3.53
C VAL A 87 0.18 10.43 -2.81
N LEU A 88 0.99 9.45 -2.38
CA LEU A 88 0.52 8.27 -1.66
C LEU A 88 -0.12 8.63 -0.30
N VAL A 89 0.46 9.59 0.42
CA VAL A 89 -0.02 10.01 1.76
C VAL A 89 -0.88 11.27 1.72
N PHE A 90 -1.13 11.82 0.54
CA PHE A 90 -1.89 13.06 0.38
C PHE A 90 -3.28 13.03 1.06
N PRO A 91 -4.08 11.96 1.01
CA PRO A 91 -5.35 11.90 1.75
C PRO A 91 -5.17 12.02 3.26
N TRP A 92 -4.11 11.46 3.83
CA TRP A 92 -3.78 11.61 5.24
C TRP A 92 -3.36 13.03 5.60
N ILE A 93 -2.61 13.69 4.71
CA ILE A 93 -2.26 15.11 4.88
C ILE A 93 -3.52 15.96 4.94
N LEU A 94 -4.46 15.78 4.01
CA LEU A 94 -5.74 16.50 4.04
C LEU A 94 -6.53 16.22 5.31
N TRP A 95 -6.56 14.95 5.76
CA TRP A 95 -7.20 14.58 7.02
C TRP A 95 -6.57 15.33 8.19
N GLY A 96 -5.24 15.31 8.29
CA GLY A 96 -4.48 15.97 9.35
C GLY A 96 -4.69 17.48 9.40
N LEU A 97 -4.75 18.14 8.24
CA LEU A 97 -5.03 19.58 8.14
C LEU A 97 -6.46 19.94 8.56
N LEU A 98 -7.44 19.07 8.33
CA LEU A 98 -8.85 19.33 8.62
C LEU A 98 -9.27 18.93 10.04
N PHE A 99 -8.73 17.82 10.55
CA PHE A 99 -9.19 17.18 11.79
C PHE A 99 -8.10 17.03 12.85
N GLY A 100 -6.88 17.45 12.55
CA GLY A 100 -5.70 17.17 13.36
C GLY A 100 -5.09 15.80 13.05
N TRP A 101 -3.81 15.64 13.42
CA TRP A 101 -3.04 14.42 13.19
C TRP A 101 -2.61 13.80 14.50
N ASN A 102 -3.03 12.60 14.77
CA ASN A 102 -2.70 11.80 15.95
C ASN A 102 -2.57 10.33 15.60
N LEU A 103 -2.21 9.48 16.55
CA LEU A 103 -1.92 8.06 16.31
C LEU A 103 -3.13 7.23 15.83
N MET A 104 -4.37 7.70 16.01
CA MET A 104 -5.57 7.09 15.46
C MET A 104 -5.90 7.58 14.05
N SER A 105 -5.36 8.72 13.65
CA SER A 105 -5.73 9.40 12.39
C SER A 105 -5.55 8.52 11.16
N PRO A 106 -4.44 7.77 10.97
CA PRO A 106 -4.30 6.88 9.81
C PRO A 106 -5.40 5.82 9.73
N VAL A 107 -5.72 5.18 10.85
CA VAL A 107 -6.75 4.13 10.94
C VAL A 107 -8.12 4.68 10.59
N ILE A 108 -8.52 5.79 11.23
CA ILE A 108 -9.83 6.40 10.99
C ILE A 108 -9.94 6.88 9.54
N CYS A 109 -8.91 7.55 9.04
CA CYS A 109 -8.87 8.03 7.66
C CYS A 109 -8.99 6.87 6.65
N ASN A 110 -8.27 5.77 6.85
CA ASN A 110 -8.37 4.58 6.00
C ASN A 110 -9.80 4.03 5.96
N ILE A 111 -10.46 3.90 7.10
CA ILE A 111 -11.84 3.41 7.17
C ILE A 111 -12.80 4.37 6.45
N VAL A 112 -12.66 5.68 6.67
CA VAL A 112 -13.51 6.69 6.02
C VAL A 112 -13.31 6.71 4.52
N LEU A 113 -12.07 6.71 4.04
CA LEU A 113 -11.75 6.66 2.61
C LEU A 113 -12.35 5.43 1.94
N LEU A 114 -12.23 4.27 2.58
CA LEU A 114 -12.78 3.04 2.03
C LEU A 114 -14.31 3.04 2.05
N THR A 115 -14.93 3.57 3.11
CA THR A 115 -16.38 3.76 3.20
C THR A 115 -16.90 4.61 2.03
N ILE A 116 -16.25 5.75 1.77
CA ILE A 116 -16.59 6.64 0.64
C ILE A 116 -16.36 5.91 -0.69
N THR A 117 -15.26 5.21 -0.83
CA THR A 117 -14.92 4.46 -2.05
C THR A 117 -15.95 3.38 -2.36
N MET A 118 -16.37 2.60 -1.36
CA MET A 118 -17.43 1.58 -1.50
C MET A 118 -18.75 2.21 -1.96
N PHE A 119 -19.14 3.31 -1.35
CA PHE A 119 -20.34 4.05 -1.75
C PHE A 119 -20.27 4.48 -3.22
N VAL A 120 -19.17 5.15 -3.60
CA VAL A 120 -18.99 5.68 -4.97
C VAL A 120 -18.90 4.55 -5.98
N PHE A 121 -18.19 3.47 -5.67
CA PHE A 121 -18.10 2.29 -6.54
C PHE A 121 -19.49 1.70 -6.85
N VAL A 122 -20.29 1.44 -5.82
CA VAL A 122 -21.66 0.89 -5.99
C VAL A 122 -22.55 1.86 -6.76
N TRP A 123 -22.43 3.16 -6.50
CA TRP A 123 -23.16 4.19 -7.24
C TRP A 123 -22.80 4.22 -8.74
N LEU A 124 -21.53 4.06 -9.06
CA LEU A 124 -21.03 4.04 -10.45
C LEU A 124 -21.42 2.74 -11.18
N VAL A 125 -21.18 1.60 -10.55
CA VAL A 125 -21.32 0.26 -11.18
C VAL A 125 -22.77 -0.21 -11.17
N LYS A 126 -23.57 0.14 -10.15
CA LYS A 126 -24.97 -0.28 -9.97
C LYS A 126 -25.13 -1.81 -9.98
N PRO A 127 -24.47 -2.54 -9.07
CA PRO A 127 -24.49 -4.00 -9.06
C PRO A 127 -25.88 -4.56 -8.66
N THR A 128 -26.09 -5.81 -9.01
CA THR A 128 -27.22 -6.61 -8.52
C THR A 128 -27.04 -7.01 -7.06
N TRP A 129 -28.09 -7.40 -6.36
CA TRP A 129 -27.99 -7.91 -4.98
C TRP A 129 -27.11 -9.17 -4.88
N LYS A 130 -27.16 -10.03 -5.89
CA LYS A 130 -26.31 -11.22 -5.95
C LYS A 130 -24.82 -10.85 -6.02
N GLN A 131 -24.46 -9.87 -6.84
CA GLN A 131 -23.09 -9.36 -6.95
C GLN A 131 -22.62 -8.72 -5.63
N LEU A 132 -23.50 -7.97 -4.96
CA LEU A 132 -23.18 -7.41 -3.65
C LEU A 132 -23.00 -8.49 -2.58
N GLY A 133 -23.83 -9.52 -2.57
CA GLY A 133 -23.67 -10.65 -1.65
C GLY A 133 -22.34 -11.37 -1.85
N ILE A 134 -21.94 -11.62 -3.09
CA ILE A 134 -20.63 -12.20 -3.41
C ILE A 134 -19.50 -11.28 -2.93
N LEU A 135 -19.59 -9.99 -3.22
CA LEU A 135 -18.60 -9.00 -2.77
C LEU A 135 -18.47 -8.97 -1.25
N THR A 136 -19.60 -8.94 -0.54
CA THR A 136 -19.62 -8.96 0.93
C THR A 136 -18.91 -10.18 1.48
N ILE A 137 -19.25 -11.39 0.98
CA ILE A 137 -18.64 -12.62 1.45
C ILE A 137 -17.13 -12.64 1.18
N LEU A 138 -16.72 -12.39 -0.07
CA LEU A 138 -15.31 -12.45 -0.42
C LEU A 138 -14.48 -11.39 0.31
N PHE A 139 -14.99 -10.18 0.44
CA PHE A 139 -14.29 -9.11 1.14
C PHE A 139 -14.16 -9.40 2.63
N SER A 140 -15.21 -9.91 3.28
CA SER A 140 -15.18 -10.30 4.70
C SER A 140 -14.24 -11.47 4.97
N LEU A 141 -14.10 -12.41 4.04
CA LEU A 141 -13.16 -13.53 4.15
C LEU A 141 -11.70 -13.10 3.91
N TYR A 142 -11.48 -11.95 3.28
CA TYR A 142 -10.14 -11.44 3.04
C TYR A 142 -9.63 -10.63 4.23
N THR A 143 -9.42 -11.30 5.35
CA THR A 143 -9.08 -10.70 6.66
C THR A 143 -7.76 -9.94 6.66
N LEU A 144 -6.81 -10.33 5.80
CA LEU A 144 -5.54 -9.61 5.63
C LEU A 144 -5.75 -8.16 5.23
N PHE A 145 -6.76 -7.86 4.42
CA PHE A 145 -7.04 -6.48 4.05
C PHE A 145 -7.60 -5.66 5.23
N THR A 146 -8.44 -6.28 6.07
CA THR A 146 -8.94 -5.64 7.30
C THR A 146 -7.79 -5.24 8.21
N ARG A 147 -6.76 -6.06 8.27
CA ARG A 147 -5.50 -5.78 8.96
C ARG A 147 -4.86 -4.47 8.48
N TYR A 148 -4.73 -4.27 7.18
CA TYR A 148 -4.18 -3.03 6.63
C TYR A 148 -5.09 -1.81 6.84
N MET A 149 -6.40 -1.99 6.89
CA MET A 149 -7.33 -0.90 7.26
C MET A 149 -7.08 -0.36 8.66
N LEU A 150 -6.72 -1.25 9.58
CA LEU A 150 -6.47 -0.94 11.00
C LEU A 150 -5.01 -0.59 11.29
N SER A 151 -4.25 -0.16 10.31
CA SER A 151 -2.82 0.14 10.42
C SER A 151 -2.45 1.51 9.83
N GLY A 152 -1.22 1.94 10.08
CA GLY A 152 -0.61 3.12 9.46
C GLY A 152 -0.02 2.86 8.07
N MET A 153 -0.53 1.86 7.36
CA MET A 153 -0.05 1.50 6.03
C MET A 153 -0.90 2.12 4.92
N PRO A 154 -0.29 2.77 3.92
CA PRO A 154 -1.01 3.52 2.87
C PRO A 154 -1.57 2.64 1.74
N GLU A 155 -1.43 1.31 1.80
CA GLU A 155 -1.97 0.38 0.82
C GLU A 155 -3.48 0.56 0.60
N VAL A 156 -4.21 0.93 1.65
CA VAL A 156 -5.66 1.21 1.58
C VAL A 156 -5.95 2.40 0.66
N ILE A 157 -5.13 3.44 0.69
CA ILE A 157 -5.28 4.61 -0.18
C ILE A 157 -5.13 4.20 -1.65
N CYS A 158 -4.08 3.44 -1.94
CA CYS A 158 -3.82 2.92 -3.28
C CYS A 158 -4.99 2.04 -3.77
N PHE A 159 -5.49 1.17 -2.90
CA PHE A 159 -6.65 0.32 -3.19
C PHE A 159 -7.91 1.16 -3.47
N CYS A 160 -8.21 2.18 -2.67
CA CYS A 160 -9.36 3.06 -2.90
C CYS A 160 -9.32 3.69 -4.29
N MET A 161 -8.16 4.20 -4.70
CA MET A 161 -7.99 4.79 -6.03
C MET A 161 -8.15 3.75 -7.15
N LEU A 162 -7.69 2.52 -6.93
CA LEU A 162 -7.79 1.41 -7.87
C LEU A 162 -9.26 1.00 -8.10
N ILE A 163 -10.04 0.92 -7.03
CA ILE A 163 -11.47 0.60 -7.09
C ILE A 163 -12.28 1.74 -7.73
N LEU A 164 -11.94 3.00 -7.44
CA LEU A 164 -12.55 4.15 -8.11
C LEU A 164 -12.27 4.10 -9.62
N PHE A 165 -11.04 3.78 -10.02
CA PHE A 165 -10.68 3.63 -11.43
C PHE A 165 -11.54 2.57 -12.13
N TYR A 166 -11.67 1.36 -11.55
CA TYR A 166 -12.50 0.31 -12.14
C TYR A 166 -14.00 0.64 -12.11
N GLY A 167 -14.48 1.28 -11.06
CA GLY A 167 -15.84 1.79 -11.01
C GLY A 167 -16.14 2.77 -12.15
N LEU A 168 -15.22 3.70 -12.41
CA LEU A 168 -15.28 4.64 -13.53
C LEU A 168 -15.20 3.92 -14.88
N ALA A 169 -14.27 2.97 -15.05
CA ALA A 169 -14.09 2.22 -16.29
C ALA A 169 -15.36 1.39 -16.63
N MET A 170 -15.89 0.65 -15.67
CA MET A 170 -17.14 -0.11 -15.84
C MET A 170 -18.34 0.81 -16.15
N SER A 171 -18.40 1.96 -15.47
CA SER A 171 -19.44 2.96 -15.69
C SER A 171 -19.29 3.65 -17.07
N TYR A 172 -18.06 3.90 -17.51
CA TYR A 172 -17.75 4.45 -18.83
C TYR A 172 -18.18 3.50 -19.95
N LEU A 173 -17.82 2.22 -19.83
CA LEU A 173 -18.20 1.19 -20.80
C LEU A 173 -19.73 1.02 -20.95
N LYS A 174 -20.51 1.26 -19.88
CA LYS A 174 -21.98 1.27 -19.95
C LYS A 174 -22.52 2.51 -20.66
N ARG A 175 -21.92 3.66 -20.42
CA ARG A 175 -22.30 4.95 -21.01
C ARG A 175 -21.07 5.85 -21.10
N GLU A 176 -20.55 5.98 -22.31
CA GLU A 176 -19.39 6.80 -22.61
C GLU A 176 -19.71 8.30 -22.42
N THR A 177 -19.03 8.96 -21.48
CA THR A 177 -19.12 10.41 -21.26
C THR A 177 -17.73 10.99 -21.10
N LYS A 178 -17.54 12.26 -21.56
CA LYS A 178 -16.25 12.95 -21.42
C LYS A 178 -15.82 13.05 -19.96
N GLY A 179 -16.74 13.37 -19.04
CA GLY A 179 -16.43 13.52 -17.62
C GLY A 179 -15.85 12.24 -16.99
N LYS A 180 -16.43 11.06 -17.29
CA LYS A 180 -15.90 9.78 -16.79
C LYS A 180 -14.51 9.48 -17.34
N LEU A 181 -14.25 9.76 -18.61
CA LEU A 181 -12.93 9.57 -19.20
C LEU A 181 -11.89 10.48 -18.56
N ILE A 182 -12.21 11.76 -18.36
CA ILE A 182 -11.35 12.71 -17.65
C ILE A 182 -11.10 12.22 -16.22
N SER A 183 -12.14 11.80 -15.49
CA SER A 183 -11.97 11.24 -14.13
C SER A 183 -11.07 9.99 -14.12
N MET A 184 -11.17 9.13 -15.15
CA MET A 184 -10.25 7.98 -15.28
C MET A 184 -8.81 8.43 -15.47
N PHE A 185 -8.55 9.46 -16.30
CA PHE A 185 -7.21 10.02 -16.45
C PHE A 185 -6.69 10.58 -15.12
N VAL A 186 -7.48 11.39 -14.43
CA VAL A 186 -7.07 11.96 -13.13
C VAL A 186 -6.71 10.85 -12.14
N VAL A 187 -7.60 9.87 -11.96
CA VAL A 187 -7.36 8.76 -11.02
C VAL A 187 -6.13 7.93 -11.43
N SER A 188 -5.96 7.63 -12.72
CA SER A 188 -4.82 6.81 -13.18
C SER A 188 -3.49 7.55 -13.15
N VAL A 189 -3.47 8.87 -13.39
CA VAL A 189 -2.28 9.70 -13.19
C VAL A 189 -1.89 9.72 -11.72
N LEU A 190 -2.84 9.95 -10.81
CA LEU A 190 -2.57 9.90 -9.37
C LEU A 190 -2.05 8.52 -8.95
N LEU A 191 -2.67 7.43 -9.41
CA LEU A 191 -2.18 6.06 -9.16
C LEU A 191 -0.75 5.86 -9.65
N THR A 192 -0.42 6.33 -10.84
CA THR A 192 0.93 6.22 -11.41
C THR A 192 1.95 7.04 -10.60
N LEU A 193 1.56 8.24 -10.14
CA LEU A 193 2.40 9.07 -9.27
C LEU A 193 2.55 8.48 -7.88
N MET A 194 1.55 7.77 -7.37
CA MET A 194 1.67 7.01 -6.12
C MET A 194 2.67 5.86 -6.26
N ARG A 195 2.52 5.07 -7.33
CA ARG A 195 3.33 3.87 -7.58
C ARG A 195 3.50 3.65 -9.09
N PRO A 196 4.72 3.71 -9.64
CA PRO A 196 4.95 3.74 -11.09
C PRO A 196 4.45 2.49 -11.82
N TYR A 197 4.41 1.33 -11.19
CA TYR A 197 3.84 0.11 -11.79
C TYR A 197 2.33 0.20 -12.07
N MET A 198 1.65 1.21 -11.52
CA MET A 198 0.24 1.52 -11.83
C MET A 198 0.05 2.23 -13.18
N LEU A 199 1.12 2.46 -13.96
CA LEU A 199 1.05 3.04 -15.30
C LEU A 199 0.09 2.28 -16.23
N LEU A 200 -0.09 0.97 -16.04
CA LEU A 200 -1.03 0.17 -16.81
C LEU A 200 -2.48 0.67 -16.73
N PHE A 201 -2.88 1.30 -15.63
CA PHE A 201 -4.22 1.88 -15.48
C PHE A 201 -4.37 3.13 -16.35
N LEU A 202 -3.31 3.93 -16.46
CA LEU A 202 -3.27 5.06 -17.39
C LEU A 202 -3.37 4.58 -18.85
N MET A 203 -2.75 3.44 -19.19
CA MET A 203 -2.85 2.85 -20.53
C MET A 203 -4.28 2.46 -20.93
N LEU A 204 -5.12 2.01 -19.98
CA LEU A 204 -6.53 1.75 -20.28
C LEU A 204 -7.32 3.03 -20.59
N ALA A 205 -7.06 4.10 -19.86
CA ALA A 205 -7.68 5.41 -20.14
C ALA A 205 -7.24 5.93 -21.53
N CYS A 206 -5.96 5.80 -21.86
CA CYS A 206 -5.41 6.12 -23.19
C CYS A 206 -6.08 5.27 -24.29
N PHE A 207 -6.23 3.96 -24.08
CA PHE A 207 -6.92 3.08 -25.02
C PHE A 207 -8.34 3.56 -25.34
N PHE A 208 -9.11 3.96 -24.32
CA PHE A 208 -10.45 4.50 -24.54
C PHE A 208 -10.45 5.83 -25.30
N TRP A 209 -9.48 6.69 -25.05
CA TRP A 209 -9.34 7.95 -25.79
C TRP A 209 -8.97 7.73 -27.25
N ILE A 210 -7.96 6.90 -27.52
CA ILE A 210 -7.52 6.53 -28.88
C ILE A 210 -8.66 5.87 -29.66
N ARG A 211 -9.44 4.98 -29.03
CA ARG A 211 -10.60 4.37 -29.64
C ARG A 211 -11.64 5.39 -30.10
N LYS A 212 -11.79 6.48 -29.36
CA LYS A 212 -12.78 7.54 -29.65
C LYS A 212 -12.29 8.51 -30.71
N ASN A 213 -11.04 8.87 -30.70
CA ASN A 213 -10.42 9.81 -31.65
C ASN A 213 -8.97 9.39 -31.89
N LYS A 214 -8.72 8.74 -33.01
CA LYS A 214 -7.41 8.12 -33.29
C LYS A 214 -6.26 9.12 -33.22
N CYS A 215 -6.30 10.18 -34.00
CA CYS A 215 -5.16 11.13 -34.11
C CYS A 215 -4.92 11.88 -32.79
N ILE A 216 -5.91 12.59 -32.30
CA ILE A 216 -5.83 13.37 -31.05
C ILE A 216 -5.58 12.44 -29.85
N GLY A 217 -6.19 11.23 -29.88
CA GLY A 217 -6.03 10.23 -28.84
C GLY A 217 -4.59 9.74 -28.72
N TRP A 218 -3.89 9.46 -29.82
CA TRP A 218 -2.48 9.05 -29.78
C TRP A 218 -1.57 10.17 -29.26
N VAL A 219 -1.67 11.38 -29.83
CA VAL A 219 -0.86 12.52 -29.42
C VAL A 219 -1.11 12.89 -27.96
N GLY A 220 -2.38 12.98 -27.56
CA GLY A 220 -2.74 13.32 -26.19
C GLY A 220 -2.33 12.23 -25.18
N SER A 221 -2.48 10.95 -25.53
CA SER A 221 -2.04 9.83 -24.68
C SER A 221 -0.54 9.85 -24.47
N PHE A 222 0.25 10.06 -25.53
CA PHE A 222 1.69 10.20 -25.43
C PHE A 222 2.07 11.37 -24.52
N ALA A 223 1.44 12.53 -24.71
CA ALA A 223 1.70 13.71 -23.88
C ALA A 223 1.38 13.44 -22.40
N VAL A 224 0.23 12.84 -22.08
CA VAL A 224 -0.14 12.55 -20.69
C VAL A 224 0.83 11.56 -20.06
N VAL A 225 1.21 10.49 -20.76
CA VAL A 225 2.18 9.50 -20.25
C VAL A 225 3.53 10.15 -20.04
N ALA A 226 4.02 10.95 -21.00
CA ALA A 226 5.30 11.63 -20.88
C ALA A 226 5.31 12.62 -19.71
N VAL A 227 4.28 13.48 -19.60
CA VAL A 227 4.15 14.42 -18.48
C VAL A 227 4.09 13.69 -17.14
N THR A 228 3.31 12.61 -17.04
CA THR A 228 3.23 11.81 -15.80
C THR A 228 4.59 11.22 -15.44
N GLY A 229 5.31 10.65 -16.42
CA GLY A 229 6.65 10.10 -16.22
C GLY A 229 7.67 11.15 -15.78
N ILE A 230 7.70 12.30 -16.46
CA ILE A 230 8.57 13.43 -16.10
C ILE A 230 8.24 13.92 -14.68
N THR A 231 6.95 14.10 -14.36
CA THR A 231 6.52 14.52 -13.02
C THR A 231 6.98 13.53 -11.96
N TYR A 232 6.84 12.22 -12.20
CA TYR A 232 7.33 11.19 -11.28
C TYR A 232 8.84 11.27 -11.07
N VAL A 233 9.63 11.42 -12.15
CA VAL A 233 11.09 11.57 -12.06
C VAL A 233 11.49 12.82 -11.28
N LEU A 234 10.81 13.96 -11.52
CA LEU A 234 11.06 15.19 -10.77
C LEU A 234 10.73 15.05 -9.29
N ILE A 235 9.57 14.45 -8.96
CA ILE A 235 9.20 14.16 -7.57
C ILE A 235 10.28 13.30 -6.90
N LYS A 236 10.71 12.23 -7.57
CA LYS A 236 11.76 11.33 -7.06
C LYS A 236 13.08 12.06 -6.84
N HIS A 237 13.47 12.91 -7.79
CA HIS A 237 14.75 13.63 -7.73
C HIS A 237 14.77 14.68 -6.61
N TYR A 238 13.67 15.44 -6.44
CA TYR A 238 13.66 16.56 -5.48
C TYR A 238 13.11 16.22 -4.10
N LEU A 239 12.23 15.20 -4.01
CA LEU A 239 11.54 14.86 -2.77
C LEU A 239 11.81 13.44 -2.28
N GLY A 240 12.43 12.57 -3.10
CA GLY A 240 12.72 11.19 -2.72
C GLY A 240 13.87 11.14 -1.73
N ALA A 241 13.73 10.29 -0.71
CA ALA A 241 14.87 9.89 0.10
C ALA A 241 15.78 8.98 -0.74
N GLU A 242 17.08 9.17 -0.64
CA GLU A 242 18.04 8.18 -1.15
C GLU A 242 18.17 7.07 -0.11
N TYR A 243 18.17 5.84 -0.53
CA TYR A 243 18.32 4.70 0.35
C TYR A 243 19.76 4.19 0.29
N PHE A 244 20.28 3.82 1.43
CA PHE A 244 21.59 3.17 1.52
C PHE A 244 21.59 1.87 0.71
N THR A 245 20.54 1.08 0.79
CA THR A 245 20.33 -0.08 -0.08
C THR A 245 19.31 0.24 -1.16
N PRO A 246 19.58 -0.14 -2.42
CA PRO A 246 18.61 0.09 -3.50
C PRO A 246 17.26 -0.56 -3.17
N LEU A 247 16.18 0.21 -3.30
CA LEU A 247 14.82 -0.30 -3.11
C LEU A 247 14.45 -1.32 -4.19
N PHE A 248 15.01 -1.16 -5.39
CA PHE A 248 14.72 -1.99 -6.54
C PHE A 248 16.00 -2.68 -7.04
N TYR A 249 15.88 -3.96 -7.37
CA TYR A 249 16.92 -4.68 -8.07
C TYR A 249 16.92 -4.27 -9.56
N THR A 250 17.87 -3.44 -9.95
CA THR A 250 17.97 -2.93 -11.34
C THR A 250 19.21 -3.45 -12.06
N ASP A 251 19.99 -4.33 -11.46
CA ASP A 251 21.28 -4.81 -12.00
C ASP A 251 21.13 -5.44 -13.38
N TRP A 252 20.04 -6.17 -13.60
CA TRP A 252 19.76 -6.74 -14.91
C TRP A 252 19.51 -5.68 -15.98
N ILE A 253 18.99 -4.48 -15.62
CA ILE A 253 18.84 -3.36 -16.54
C ILE A 253 20.19 -2.72 -16.82
N THR A 254 20.98 -2.44 -15.79
CA THR A 254 22.29 -1.80 -15.92
C THR A 254 23.24 -2.66 -16.75
N THR A 255 23.20 -3.99 -16.60
CA THR A 255 24.00 -4.95 -17.38
C THR A 255 23.79 -4.81 -18.90
N PHE A 256 22.57 -4.45 -19.36
CA PHE A 256 22.35 -4.18 -20.80
C PHE A 256 23.20 -3.03 -21.34
N PHE A 257 23.43 -2.02 -20.50
CA PHE A 257 24.15 -0.81 -20.89
C PHE A 257 25.66 -0.90 -20.61
N THR A 258 26.08 -1.66 -19.61
CA THR A 258 27.49 -1.75 -19.19
C THR A 258 28.21 -2.92 -19.83
N GLU A 259 27.55 -4.07 -20.01
CA GLU A 259 28.16 -5.33 -20.48
C GLU A 259 27.60 -5.81 -21.84
N GLY A 260 26.57 -5.10 -22.34
CA GLY A 260 25.99 -5.38 -23.64
C GLY A 260 24.74 -6.29 -23.59
N ILE A 261 24.10 -6.39 -24.76
CA ILE A 261 22.76 -7.03 -24.90
C ILE A 261 22.76 -8.50 -24.47
N GLY A 262 23.80 -9.27 -24.82
CA GLY A 262 23.89 -10.70 -24.48
C GLY A 262 24.00 -10.94 -22.98
N ALA A 263 24.87 -10.18 -22.30
CA ALA A 263 25.01 -10.22 -20.84
C ALA A 263 23.72 -9.78 -20.13
N GLY A 264 23.10 -8.71 -20.62
CA GLY A 264 21.81 -8.21 -20.11
C GLY A 264 20.71 -9.27 -20.15
N PHE A 265 20.54 -9.99 -21.29
CA PHE A 265 19.57 -11.09 -21.35
C PHE A 265 19.92 -12.25 -20.43
N LYS A 266 21.20 -12.61 -20.33
CA LYS A 266 21.65 -13.66 -19.41
C LYS A 266 21.31 -13.31 -17.96
N ASN A 267 21.58 -12.07 -17.54
CA ASN A 267 21.25 -11.59 -16.20
C ASN A 267 19.73 -11.51 -15.97
N PHE A 268 18.97 -10.99 -16.94
CA PHE A 268 17.52 -10.96 -16.89
C PHE A 268 16.90 -12.35 -16.66
N PHE A 269 17.25 -13.34 -17.49
CA PHE A 269 16.72 -14.69 -17.34
C PHE A 269 17.25 -15.39 -16.09
N GLY A 270 18.50 -15.11 -15.69
CA GLY A 270 19.07 -15.57 -14.43
C GLY A 270 18.27 -15.06 -13.23
N THR A 271 18.00 -13.76 -13.16
CA THR A 271 17.19 -13.12 -12.11
C THR A 271 15.78 -13.71 -12.07
N LEU A 272 15.14 -13.83 -13.23
CA LEU A 272 13.79 -14.40 -13.33
C LEU A 272 13.76 -15.87 -12.85
N HIS A 273 14.78 -16.66 -13.17
CA HIS A 273 14.88 -18.05 -12.71
C HIS A 273 15.02 -18.14 -11.18
N TRP A 274 15.99 -17.43 -10.60
CA TRP A 274 16.23 -17.48 -9.15
C TRP A 274 15.07 -16.93 -8.34
N LYS A 275 14.54 -15.77 -8.74
CA LYS A 275 13.37 -15.18 -8.09
C LYS A 275 12.11 -16.02 -8.28
N GLY A 276 11.97 -16.68 -9.43
CA GLY A 276 10.88 -17.62 -9.68
C GLY A 276 10.94 -18.85 -8.77
N LEU A 277 12.14 -19.38 -8.50
CA LEU A 277 12.32 -20.47 -7.53
C LEU A 277 12.03 -20.03 -6.09
N GLU A 278 12.48 -18.82 -5.71
CA GLU A 278 12.19 -18.23 -4.41
C GLU A 278 10.68 -18.05 -4.21
N PHE A 279 10.01 -17.46 -5.20
CA PHE A 279 8.56 -17.30 -5.23
C PHE A 279 7.82 -18.64 -5.08
N TYR A 280 8.24 -19.66 -5.83
CA TYR A 280 7.67 -21.01 -5.73
C TYR A 280 7.84 -21.62 -4.33
N ARG A 281 9.00 -21.44 -3.69
CA ARG A 281 9.24 -21.91 -2.31
C ARG A 281 8.30 -21.23 -1.32
N HIS A 282 8.08 -19.91 -1.46
CA HIS A 282 7.12 -19.17 -0.63
C HIS A 282 5.68 -19.63 -0.85
N CYS A 283 5.27 -19.94 -2.09
CA CYS A 283 3.95 -20.51 -2.37
C CYS A 283 3.77 -21.85 -1.64
N ILE A 284 4.75 -22.77 -1.74
CA ILE A 284 4.68 -24.04 -1.02
C ILE A 284 4.61 -23.84 0.50
N ALA A 285 5.41 -22.93 1.03
CA ALA A 285 5.37 -22.60 2.45
C ALA A 285 4.01 -22.01 2.86
N GLY A 286 3.41 -21.15 2.04
CA GLY A 286 2.08 -20.60 2.26
C GLY A 286 1.02 -21.70 2.42
N VAL A 287 1.02 -22.71 1.53
CA VAL A 287 0.09 -23.84 1.61
C VAL A 287 0.39 -24.77 2.79
N LYS A 288 1.67 -25.06 3.07
CA LYS A 288 2.05 -26.06 4.09
C LYS A 288 2.02 -25.52 5.51
N THR A 289 2.51 -24.30 5.70
CA THR A 289 2.76 -23.73 7.03
C THR A 289 1.90 -22.49 7.32
N GLY A 290 1.17 -22.00 6.32
CA GLY A 290 0.41 -20.75 6.44
C GLY A 290 1.28 -19.50 6.51
N LEU A 291 2.51 -19.54 5.96
CA LEU A 291 3.38 -18.37 5.90
C LEU A 291 2.69 -17.22 5.16
N ALA A 292 2.60 -16.05 5.79
CA ALA A 292 1.81 -14.93 5.30
C ALA A 292 2.22 -14.46 3.88
N SER A 293 3.52 -14.36 3.58
CA SER A 293 4.00 -14.01 2.25
C SER A 293 3.59 -15.04 1.19
N GLY A 294 3.67 -16.33 1.52
CA GLY A 294 3.23 -17.41 0.64
C GLY A 294 1.71 -17.38 0.40
N ALA A 295 0.93 -17.08 1.44
CA ALA A 295 -0.52 -16.95 1.31
C ALA A 295 -0.93 -15.78 0.36
N PHE A 296 -0.20 -14.67 0.36
CA PHE A 296 -0.38 -13.61 -0.63
C PHE A 296 -0.13 -14.12 -2.05
N PHE A 297 0.97 -14.86 -2.26
CA PHE A 297 1.34 -15.36 -3.58
C PHE A 297 0.33 -16.41 -4.09
N ASP A 298 -0.10 -17.32 -3.24
CA ASP A 298 -1.08 -18.36 -3.59
C ASP A 298 -2.44 -17.75 -3.95
N GLY A 299 -2.94 -16.81 -3.15
CA GLY A 299 -4.17 -16.08 -3.43
C GLY A 299 -4.08 -15.29 -4.74
N TYR A 300 -2.94 -14.70 -5.01
CA TYR A 300 -2.68 -13.95 -6.24
C TYR A 300 -2.64 -14.85 -7.47
N LEU A 301 -1.92 -15.96 -7.43
CA LEU A 301 -1.84 -16.93 -8.52
C LEU A 301 -3.19 -17.55 -8.83
N LEU A 302 -3.98 -17.89 -7.80
CA LEU A 302 -5.32 -18.41 -7.98
C LEU A 302 -6.22 -17.38 -8.67
N LEU A 303 -6.18 -16.12 -8.24
CA LEU A 303 -6.93 -15.03 -8.85
C LEU A 303 -6.52 -14.84 -10.32
N LEU A 304 -5.22 -14.83 -10.61
CA LEU A 304 -4.69 -14.72 -11.95
C LEU A 304 -5.17 -15.88 -12.85
N ALA A 305 -5.09 -17.12 -12.34
CA ALA A 305 -5.55 -18.29 -13.05
C ALA A 305 -7.06 -18.23 -13.37
N ILE A 306 -7.89 -17.85 -12.39
CA ILE A 306 -9.33 -17.67 -12.57
C ILE A 306 -9.60 -16.66 -13.70
N LEU A 307 -8.93 -15.52 -13.68
CA LEU A 307 -9.15 -14.44 -14.65
C LEU A 307 -8.63 -14.79 -16.05
N LEU A 308 -7.46 -15.43 -16.15
CA LEU A 308 -6.91 -15.85 -17.45
C LEU A 308 -7.79 -16.89 -18.13
N VAL A 309 -8.16 -17.95 -17.42
CA VAL A 309 -9.05 -18.99 -17.97
C VAL A 309 -10.36 -18.38 -18.41
N GLN A 310 -10.91 -17.48 -17.61
CA GLN A 310 -12.19 -16.87 -17.95
C GLN A 310 -12.09 -15.90 -19.13
N SER A 311 -11.07 -15.07 -19.17
CA SER A 311 -10.82 -14.16 -20.31
C SER A 311 -10.71 -14.95 -21.61
N ILE A 312 -10.02 -16.08 -21.61
CA ILE A 312 -9.91 -16.96 -22.78
C ILE A 312 -11.29 -17.51 -23.21
N LEU A 313 -12.09 -17.99 -22.25
CA LEU A 313 -13.41 -18.53 -22.52
C LEU A 313 -14.38 -17.45 -23.06
N ASP A 314 -14.32 -16.25 -22.51
CA ASP A 314 -15.17 -15.14 -22.93
C ASP A 314 -14.76 -14.57 -24.28
N ILE A 315 -13.48 -14.50 -24.59
CA ILE A 315 -12.97 -14.15 -25.92
C ILE A 315 -13.42 -15.18 -26.95
N ARG A 316 -13.32 -16.48 -26.64
CA ARG A 316 -13.81 -17.54 -27.53
C ARG A 316 -15.31 -17.42 -27.78
N THR A 317 -16.10 -17.16 -26.73
CA THR A 317 -17.54 -16.96 -26.82
C THR A 317 -17.85 -15.72 -27.69
N LEU A 318 -17.16 -14.62 -27.47
CA LEU A 318 -17.33 -13.38 -28.23
C LEU A 318 -17.01 -13.59 -29.74
N ARG A 319 -15.95 -14.34 -30.05
CA ARG A 319 -15.60 -14.68 -31.43
C ARG A 319 -16.67 -15.56 -32.08
N ARG A 320 -17.17 -16.59 -31.39
CA ARG A 320 -18.23 -17.48 -31.92
C ARG A 320 -19.51 -16.70 -32.24
N THR A 321 -19.94 -15.80 -31.37
CA THR A 321 -21.12 -14.95 -31.62
C THR A 321 -20.89 -13.98 -32.78
N GLN A 322 -19.67 -13.49 -32.99
CA GLN A 322 -19.31 -12.66 -34.13
C GLN A 322 -19.44 -13.42 -35.48
N TRP A 323 -19.11 -14.71 -35.51
CA TRP A 323 -19.24 -15.54 -36.71
C TRP A 323 -20.70 -15.86 -37.00
N ALA A 324 -21.53 -16.14 -36.00
CA ALA A 324 -22.93 -16.48 -36.13
C ALA A 324 -23.81 -15.31 -36.62
N GLU A 325 -23.42 -14.07 -36.32
CA GLU A 325 -24.16 -12.84 -36.62
C GLU A 325 -23.60 -12.05 -37.83
N ARG A 326 -22.80 -12.66 -38.69
CA ARG A 326 -22.37 -12.02 -39.93
C ARG A 326 -23.59 -11.69 -40.81
N GLY A 327 -24.04 -10.43 -40.72
CA GLY A 327 -25.24 -9.94 -41.44
C GLY A 327 -26.24 -9.19 -40.55
N VAL A 328 -26.07 -9.18 -39.21
CA VAL A 328 -26.94 -8.41 -38.31
C VAL A 328 -26.33 -7.02 -38.07
N MET A 329 -27.08 -5.97 -38.37
CA MET A 329 -26.57 -4.58 -38.34
C MET A 329 -26.25 -4.05 -36.97
N GLU A 330 -26.84 -4.53 -35.86
CA GLU A 330 -26.55 -4.08 -34.51
C GLU A 330 -26.27 -5.24 -33.57
N PRO A 331 -25.21 -5.14 -32.72
CA PRO A 331 -24.92 -6.16 -31.73
C PRO A 331 -25.97 -6.15 -30.61
N THR A 332 -26.40 -7.32 -30.18
CA THR A 332 -27.32 -7.48 -29.04
C THR A 332 -26.75 -6.86 -27.76
N ASP A 333 -27.62 -6.44 -26.84
CA ASP A 333 -27.19 -5.89 -25.55
C ASP A 333 -26.31 -6.86 -24.76
N GLU A 334 -26.55 -8.16 -24.86
CA GLU A 334 -25.73 -9.21 -24.24
C GLU A 334 -24.30 -9.25 -24.80
N LYS A 335 -24.14 -9.14 -26.11
CA LYS A 335 -22.84 -9.11 -26.77
C LYS A 335 -22.05 -7.87 -26.39
N LYS A 336 -22.72 -6.72 -26.30
CA LYS A 336 -22.09 -5.47 -25.81
C LYS A 336 -21.65 -5.61 -24.35
N ALA A 337 -22.48 -6.21 -23.51
CA ALA A 337 -22.14 -6.47 -22.10
C ALA A 337 -20.93 -7.42 -21.98
N LEU A 338 -20.91 -8.51 -22.77
CA LEU A 338 -19.79 -9.45 -22.80
C LEU A 338 -18.49 -8.79 -23.29
N LYS A 339 -18.55 -7.97 -24.35
CA LYS A 339 -17.39 -7.22 -24.83
C LYS A 339 -16.82 -6.27 -23.76
N ASN A 340 -17.68 -5.56 -23.05
CA ASN A 340 -17.29 -4.67 -21.97
C ASN A 340 -16.64 -5.43 -20.81
N GLN A 341 -17.16 -6.60 -20.48
CA GLN A 341 -16.63 -7.48 -19.47
C GLN A 341 -15.22 -7.98 -19.85
N VAL A 342 -15.05 -8.47 -21.08
CA VAL A 342 -13.75 -8.94 -21.61
C VAL A 342 -12.68 -7.84 -21.53
N ILE A 343 -13.02 -6.59 -21.83
CA ILE A 343 -12.05 -5.47 -21.72
C ILE A 343 -11.54 -5.34 -20.28
N ILE A 344 -12.42 -5.39 -19.28
CA ILE A 344 -12.02 -5.27 -17.87
C ILE A 344 -11.22 -6.50 -17.44
N GLU A 345 -11.65 -7.70 -17.79
CA GLU A 345 -10.96 -8.96 -17.43
C GLU A 345 -9.54 -9.01 -18.00
N VAL A 346 -9.41 -8.76 -19.29
CA VAL A 346 -8.11 -8.79 -19.98
C VAL A 346 -7.17 -7.72 -19.42
N HIS A 347 -7.67 -6.50 -19.26
CA HIS A 347 -6.86 -5.44 -18.68
C HIS A 347 -6.38 -5.80 -17.27
N PHE A 348 -7.27 -6.33 -16.43
CA PHE A 348 -6.89 -6.69 -15.07
C PHE A 348 -5.95 -7.89 -15.03
N ALA A 349 -6.18 -8.92 -15.86
CA ALA A 349 -5.25 -10.05 -15.99
C ALA A 349 -3.85 -9.61 -16.44
N LEU A 350 -3.77 -8.69 -17.42
CA LEU A 350 -2.50 -8.10 -17.85
C LEU A 350 -1.83 -7.29 -16.72
N SER A 351 -2.64 -6.57 -15.91
CA SER A 351 -2.12 -5.84 -14.75
C SER A 351 -1.55 -6.78 -13.68
N LEU A 352 -2.20 -7.93 -13.45
CA LEU A 352 -1.68 -8.97 -12.56
C LEU A 352 -0.37 -9.57 -13.11
N ILE A 353 -0.30 -9.89 -14.38
CA ILE A 353 0.92 -10.40 -15.02
C ILE A 353 2.06 -9.39 -14.87
N ALA A 354 1.81 -8.13 -15.19
CA ALA A 354 2.83 -7.09 -15.11
C ALA A 354 3.30 -6.85 -13.66
N MET A 355 2.38 -6.89 -12.68
CA MET A 355 2.77 -6.81 -11.27
C MET A 355 3.60 -8.01 -10.83
N LEU A 356 3.27 -9.23 -11.28
CA LEU A 356 4.07 -10.41 -11.00
C LEU A 356 5.50 -10.27 -11.54
N PHE A 357 5.64 -9.81 -12.81
CA PHE A 357 6.96 -9.55 -13.39
C PHE A 357 7.70 -8.43 -12.65
N ALA A 358 7.04 -7.34 -12.30
CA ALA A 358 7.65 -6.27 -11.51
C ALA A 358 8.15 -6.81 -10.16
N HIS A 359 7.37 -7.66 -9.50
CA HIS A 359 7.79 -8.29 -8.25
C HIS A 359 9.02 -9.19 -8.43
N LEU A 360 9.00 -10.10 -9.42
CA LEU A 360 10.10 -11.02 -9.66
C LEU A 360 11.39 -10.34 -10.12
N LEU A 361 11.30 -9.20 -10.81
CA LEU A 361 12.46 -8.54 -11.39
C LEU A 361 13.00 -7.37 -10.58
N MET A 362 12.18 -6.76 -9.72
CA MET A 362 12.54 -5.49 -9.10
C MET A 362 12.44 -5.48 -7.58
N TYR A 363 11.58 -6.32 -6.97
CA TYR A 363 11.35 -6.27 -5.53
C TYR A 363 12.10 -7.36 -4.75
N LYS A 364 12.38 -7.08 -3.48
CA LYS A 364 12.70 -8.13 -2.52
C LYS A 364 11.46 -8.99 -2.30
N MET A 365 11.63 -10.32 -2.21
CA MET A 365 10.52 -11.27 -2.26
C MET A 365 9.49 -11.04 -1.16
N VAL A 366 9.91 -10.98 0.08
CA VAL A 366 9.01 -10.82 1.24
C VAL A 366 8.46 -9.39 1.32
N GLU A 367 9.32 -8.39 1.26
CA GLU A 367 8.94 -6.97 1.38
C GLU A 367 7.98 -6.52 0.29
N GLY A 368 8.14 -7.05 -0.94
CA GLY A 368 7.26 -6.75 -2.07
C GLY A 368 5.89 -7.42 -1.99
N SER A 369 5.71 -8.44 -1.14
CA SER A 369 4.47 -9.21 -1.06
C SER A 369 3.24 -8.36 -0.73
N LYS A 370 3.39 -7.31 0.06
CA LYS A 370 2.32 -6.35 0.40
C LYS A 370 1.67 -5.67 -0.81
N HIS A 371 2.38 -5.56 -1.93
CA HIS A 371 1.81 -4.98 -3.15
C HIS A 371 0.74 -5.87 -3.78
N PHE A 372 0.82 -7.19 -3.60
CA PHE A 372 -0.21 -8.13 -4.06
C PHE A 372 -1.55 -7.94 -3.33
N LEU A 373 -1.52 -7.45 -2.08
CA LEU A 373 -2.71 -7.20 -1.28
C LEU A 373 -3.74 -6.33 -2.02
N THR A 374 -3.31 -5.19 -2.55
CA THR A 374 -4.18 -4.25 -3.27
C THR A 374 -4.77 -4.87 -4.53
N PHE A 375 -3.99 -5.67 -5.24
CA PHE A 375 -4.46 -6.35 -6.45
C PHE A 375 -5.43 -7.49 -6.13
N ILE A 376 -5.19 -8.27 -5.07
CA ILE A 376 -6.13 -9.31 -4.63
C ILE A 376 -7.46 -8.66 -4.23
N ALA A 377 -7.41 -7.61 -3.42
CA ALA A 377 -8.60 -6.86 -3.02
C ALA A 377 -9.36 -6.30 -4.23
N ALA A 378 -8.67 -5.72 -5.21
CA ALA A 378 -9.29 -5.26 -6.45
C ALA A 378 -9.90 -6.41 -7.27
N GLY A 379 -9.22 -7.56 -7.29
CA GLY A 379 -9.72 -8.78 -7.92
C GLY A 379 -11.02 -9.28 -7.31
N ILE A 380 -11.16 -9.20 -6.00
CA ILE A 380 -12.43 -9.50 -5.30
C ILE A 380 -13.57 -8.66 -5.87
N PHE A 381 -13.36 -7.36 -6.06
CA PHE A 381 -14.37 -6.48 -6.65
C PHE A 381 -14.69 -6.85 -8.08
N ILE A 382 -13.69 -7.11 -8.90
CA ILE A 382 -13.87 -7.47 -10.31
C ILE A 382 -14.61 -8.80 -10.42
N VAL A 383 -14.16 -9.86 -9.74
CA VAL A 383 -14.81 -11.19 -9.75
C VAL A 383 -16.26 -11.09 -9.29
N SER A 384 -16.54 -10.26 -8.27
CA SER A 384 -17.90 -10.08 -7.76
C SER A 384 -18.81 -9.35 -8.75
N MET A 385 -18.27 -8.47 -9.60
CA MET A 385 -19.04 -7.70 -10.59
C MET A 385 -19.24 -8.43 -11.92
N LEU A 386 -18.59 -9.57 -12.12
CA LEU A 386 -18.77 -10.40 -13.30
C LEU A 386 -20.18 -11.02 -13.35
N GLN A 387 -20.56 -11.61 -14.49
CA GLN A 387 -21.87 -12.24 -14.64
C GLN A 387 -22.06 -13.43 -13.67
N THR A 388 -23.31 -13.76 -13.39
CA THR A 388 -23.67 -14.79 -12.39
C THR A 388 -23.11 -16.19 -12.64
N ARG A 389 -22.72 -16.51 -13.89
CA ARG A 389 -22.00 -17.76 -14.21
C ARG A 389 -20.66 -17.92 -13.51
N TYR A 390 -20.13 -16.84 -12.94
CA TYR A 390 -18.85 -16.82 -12.21
C TYR A 390 -18.94 -17.19 -10.72
N TYR A 391 -20.17 -17.43 -10.21
CA TYR A 391 -20.34 -17.69 -8.78
C TYR A 391 -19.48 -18.86 -8.27
N LYS A 392 -19.29 -19.92 -9.09
CA LYS A 392 -18.43 -21.07 -8.73
C LYS A 392 -16.98 -20.67 -8.50
N LYS A 393 -16.47 -19.69 -9.24
CA LYS A 393 -15.12 -19.15 -9.12
C LYS A 393 -14.99 -18.26 -7.91
N ALA A 394 -16.03 -17.47 -7.61
CA ALA A 394 -16.09 -16.70 -6.37
C ALA A 394 -16.11 -17.63 -5.15
N VAL A 395 -16.84 -18.74 -5.20
CA VAL A 395 -16.83 -19.77 -4.16
C VAL A 395 -15.45 -20.40 -4.01
N LEU A 396 -14.79 -20.74 -5.13
CA LEU A 396 -13.42 -21.28 -5.11
C LEU A 396 -12.43 -20.31 -4.47
N LEU A 397 -12.49 -19.04 -4.87
CA LEU A 397 -11.63 -17.99 -4.30
C LEU A 397 -11.91 -17.79 -2.80
N GLY A 398 -13.18 -17.77 -2.40
CA GLY A 398 -13.59 -17.68 -0.99
C GLY A 398 -13.13 -18.89 -0.15
N ALA A 399 -13.24 -20.11 -0.71
CA ALA A 399 -12.74 -21.31 -0.04
C ALA A 399 -11.21 -21.30 0.12
N ALA A 400 -10.47 -20.80 -0.89
CA ALA A 400 -9.03 -20.62 -0.79
C ALA A 400 -8.65 -19.59 0.28
N PHE A 401 -9.35 -18.46 0.36
CA PHE A 401 -9.13 -17.49 1.43
C PHE A 401 -9.43 -18.08 2.81
N LEU A 402 -10.53 -18.80 2.95
CA LEU A 402 -10.85 -19.48 4.20
C LEU A 402 -9.75 -20.46 4.60
N TYR A 403 -9.25 -21.25 3.67
CA TYR A 403 -8.15 -22.19 3.91
C TYR A 403 -6.84 -21.48 4.25
N LEU A 404 -6.40 -20.53 3.41
CA LEU A 404 -5.10 -19.88 3.56
C LEU A 404 -5.04 -18.92 4.76
N TYR A 405 -6.16 -18.21 5.05
CA TYR A 405 -6.17 -17.13 6.02
C TYR A 405 -6.85 -17.44 7.34
N SER A 406 -7.62 -18.53 7.44
CA SER A 406 -8.17 -19.01 8.72
C SER A 406 -7.24 -19.98 9.44
N TYR A 407 -6.29 -20.56 8.75
CA TYR A 407 -5.55 -21.72 9.23
C TYR A 407 -4.18 -21.42 9.85
N LYS A 408 -3.79 -20.22 10.13
CA LYS A 408 -2.50 -19.71 10.65
C LYS A 408 -1.77 -18.75 9.70
N ALA A 409 -2.23 -18.57 8.47
CA ALA A 409 -1.61 -17.66 7.52
C ALA A 409 -1.69 -16.19 7.95
N VAL A 410 -2.60 -15.92 8.86
CA VAL A 410 -2.66 -14.66 9.55
C VAL A 410 -2.19 -14.99 10.96
N GLU A 411 -0.93 -14.78 11.21
CA GLU A 411 -0.51 -14.54 12.58
C GLU A 411 -1.51 -13.55 13.16
N PRO A 412 -2.12 -13.89 14.33
CA PRO A 412 -2.95 -12.91 14.98
C PRO A 412 -2.12 -11.62 14.97
N TYR A 413 -2.72 -10.51 14.58
CA TYR A 413 -2.09 -9.25 14.79
C TYR A 413 -1.78 -9.24 16.26
N ASP A 414 -0.55 -9.49 16.57
CA ASP A 414 -0.03 -9.02 17.80
C ASP A 414 -0.02 -7.51 17.69
N TYR A 415 -1.19 -6.95 17.94
CA TYR A 415 -1.24 -5.61 18.47
C TYR A 415 -0.59 -5.70 19.85
N GLN A 416 0.73 -5.90 19.85
CA GLN A 416 1.50 -6.16 21.06
C GLN A 416 1.41 -5.01 22.03
N VAL A 417 1.03 -3.83 21.53
CA VAL A 417 0.73 -2.68 22.36
C VAL A 417 -0.48 -1.93 21.84
N PRO A 418 -1.66 -2.45 22.02
CA PRO A 418 -2.86 -1.89 21.37
C PRO A 418 -3.34 -0.58 21.97
N TYR A 419 -2.88 -0.22 23.16
CA TYR A 419 -3.30 0.99 23.86
C TYR A 419 -2.35 1.26 25.02
N VAL A 420 -2.31 2.51 25.43
CA VAL A 420 -1.54 2.93 26.58
C VAL A 420 -2.22 2.42 27.84
N THR A 421 -1.59 1.45 28.52
CA THR A 421 -1.95 1.07 29.89
C THR A 421 -1.46 2.16 30.86
N GLN A 422 -1.89 2.12 32.14
CA GLN A 422 -1.41 3.09 33.13
C GLN A 422 0.11 3.14 33.22
N GLY A 423 0.79 1.98 33.31
CA GLY A 423 2.25 1.96 33.38
C GLY A 423 2.94 2.48 32.12
N ARG A 424 2.34 2.28 30.95
CA ARG A 424 2.87 2.84 29.70
C ARG A 424 2.58 4.33 29.58
N GLN A 425 1.48 4.82 30.14
CA GLN A 425 1.24 6.27 30.23
C GLN A 425 2.32 6.95 31.07
N GLU A 426 2.71 6.37 32.17
CA GLU A 426 3.80 6.87 33.00
C GLU A 426 5.14 6.93 32.24
N GLN A 427 5.44 5.90 31.42
CA GLN A 427 6.60 5.91 30.53
C GLN A 427 6.50 7.00 29.46
N VAL A 428 5.34 7.18 28.84
CA VAL A 428 5.10 8.25 27.84
C VAL A 428 5.33 9.62 28.48
N ASP A 429 4.74 9.85 29.63
CA ASP A 429 4.85 11.14 30.35
C ASP A 429 6.31 11.42 30.75
N TYR A 430 7.01 10.40 31.23
CA TYR A 430 8.45 10.49 31.53
C TYR A 430 9.25 10.91 30.29
N TRP A 431 9.09 10.19 29.17
CA TRP A 431 9.84 10.49 27.95
C TRP A 431 9.43 11.81 27.32
N GLN A 432 8.15 12.20 27.36
CA GLN A 432 7.71 13.52 26.91
C GLN A 432 8.35 14.64 27.71
N GLN A 433 8.51 14.45 29.03
CA GLN A 433 9.26 15.39 29.88
C GLN A 433 10.73 15.45 29.46
N ILE A 434 11.42 14.31 29.40
CA ILE A 434 12.84 14.24 28.99
C ILE A 434 13.04 14.90 27.61
N PHE A 435 12.21 14.59 26.63
CA PHE A 435 12.32 15.22 25.31
C PHE A 435 12.07 16.72 25.35
N THR A 436 11.10 17.18 26.12
CA THR A 436 10.77 18.62 26.25
C THR A 436 11.89 19.41 26.90
N GLU A 437 12.51 18.84 27.90
CA GLU A 437 13.61 19.50 28.67
C GLU A 437 14.93 19.53 27.88
N ASN A 438 15.21 18.50 27.08
CA ASN A 438 16.54 18.29 26.51
C ASN A 438 16.60 18.49 24.97
N LEU A 439 15.49 18.37 24.26
CA LEU A 439 15.45 18.47 22.80
C LEU A 439 14.86 19.80 22.35
N THR A 440 15.65 20.60 21.68
CA THR A 440 15.19 21.85 21.08
C THR A 440 15.15 21.72 19.57
N LEU A 441 13.97 21.88 18.97
CA LEU A 441 13.79 21.85 17.53
C LEU A 441 14.48 23.05 16.89
N LYS A 442 15.48 22.80 16.05
CA LYS A 442 16.12 23.82 15.23
C LYS A 442 15.34 23.99 13.92
N THR A 443 14.89 25.20 13.67
CA THR A 443 14.12 25.55 12.47
C THR A 443 14.98 26.08 11.33
N GLU A 444 16.22 26.46 11.66
CA GLU A 444 17.20 27.02 10.74
C GLU A 444 18.10 25.91 10.19
N ASN A 445 18.52 26.07 8.95
CA ASN A 445 19.41 25.19 8.20
C ASN A 445 18.86 23.78 7.89
N VAL A 446 18.91 23.47 6.63
CA VAL A 446 18.50 22.21 6.04
C VAL A 446 19.65 21.66 5.20
N PRO A 447 20.03 20.41 5.40
CA PRO A 447 19.58 19.40 6.37
C PRO A 447 20.04 19.70 7.81
N ASN A 448 19.24 19.33 8.78
CA ASN A 448 19.60 19.55 10.20
C ASN A 448 19.53 18.25 10.99
N TYR A 449 20.65 17.61 11.15
CA TYR A 449 20.81 16.37 11.92
C TYR A 449 20.56 16.55 13.43
N ASP A 450 20.55 17.79 13.92
CA ASP A 450 20.17 18.09 15.30
C ASP A 450 18.69 17.80 15.59
N ASN A 451 17.86 17.72 14.54
CA ASN A 451 16.45 17.38 14.66
C ASN A 451 16.18 15.90 14.33
N VAL A 452 17.16 15.04 14.42
CA VAL A 452 17.01 13.61 14.08
C VAL A 452 17.36 12.75 15.28
N ILE A 453 16.49 11.80 15.56
CA ILE A 453 16.70 10.74 16.54
C ILE A 453 16.97 9.47 15.75
N ILE A 454 18.14 8.86 15.94
CA ILE A 454 18.41 7.52 15.46
C ILE A 454 17.59 6.54 16.29
N TRP A 455 16.92 5.65 15.63
CA TRP A 455 16.33 4.46 16.21
C TRP A 455 17.15 3.25 15.81
N THR A 456 17.72 2.54 16.78
CA THR A 456 18.46 1.30 16.51
C THR A 456 17.50 0.19 16.12
N PHE A 457 17.79 -0.48 15.01
CA PHE A 457 16.99 -1.56 14.45
C PHE A 457 17.83 -2.85 14.34
N GLY A 458 17.20 -3.99 14.59
CA GLY A 458 17.89 -5.27 14.54
C GLY A 458 18.68 -5.60 15.82
N ASP A 459 18.33 -4.94 16.93
CA ASP A 459 18.90 -5.27 18.25
C ASP A 459 18.48 -6.66 18.71
N GLU A 460 19.11 -7.13 19.77
CA GLU A 460 19.15 -8.53 20.24
C GLU A 460 17.79 -9.19 20.43
N THR A 461 16.73 -8.39 20.67
CA THR A 461 15.38 -8.91 20.83
C THR A 461 14.36 -8.20 19.93
N PRO A 462 13.51 -8.95 19.19
CA PRO A 462 12.40 -8.36 18.46
C PRO A 462 11.48 -7.50 19.33
N GLU A 463 11.35 -7.87 20.61
CA GLU A 463 10.54 -7.17 21.60
C GLU A 463 11.12 -5.80 21.96
N GLY A 464 12.43 -5.70 22.15
CA GLY A 464 13.12 -4.44 22.38
C GLY A 464 12.91 -3.45 21.24
N ASN A 465 13.05 -3.90 19.99
CA ASN A 465 12.81 -3.06 18.81
C ASN A 465 11.37 -2.51 18.74
N GLN A 466 10.38 -3.30 19.11
CA GLN A 466 8.98 -2.87 19.12
C GLN A 466 8.73 -1.84 20.24
N ASN A 467 9.31 -2.03 21.41
CA ASN A 467 9.20 -1.09 22.52
C ASN A 467 9.83 0.27 22.18
N LEU A 468 11.01 0.30 21.55
CA LEU A 468 11.63 1.53 21.07
C LEU A 468 10.74 2.28 20.07
N LYS A 469 10.23 1.58 19.06
CA LYS A 469 9.33 2.14 18.05
C LYS A 469 8.09 2.75 18.71
N TRP A 470 7.53 2.04 19.66
CA TRP A 470 6.37 2.48 20.42
C TRP A 470 6.67 3.76 21.19
N GLN A 471 7.76 3.78 21.98
CA GLN A 471 8.16 4.95 22.75
C GLN A 471 8.38 6.18 21.86
N LEU A 472 9.09 6.01 20.75
CA LEU A 472 9.36 7.12 19.82
C LEU A 472 8.09 7.65 19.15
N LEU A 473 7.14 6.79 18.80
CA LEU A 473 5.87 7.24 18.24
C LEU A 473 5.04 8.08 19.20
N TYR A 474 5.06 7.71 20.51
CA TYR A 474 4.25 8.38 21.52
C TYR A 474 4.93 9.62 22.10
N SER A 475 6.24 9.60 22.22
CA SER A 475 6.96 10.57 23.04
C SER A 475 7.80 11.55 22.23
N ALA A 476 8.32 11.16 21.06
CA ALA A 476 9.20 12.02 20.28
C ALA A 476 8.50 13.32 19.86
N PRO A 477 9.17 14.48 20.02
CA PRO A 477 8.58 15.78 19.75
C PRO A 477 8.18 15.91 18.28
N LYS A 478 7.15 16.70 18.05
CA LYS A 478 6.73 17.06 16.68
C LYS A 478 7.87 17.76 15.95
N GLY A 479 8.06 17.39 14.68
CA GLY A 479 9.10 17.98 13.85
C GLY A 479 10.46 17.30 13.95
N PHE A 480 10.69 16.41 14.92
CA PHE A 480 11.87 15.54 14.92
C PHE A 480 11.69 14.41 13.91
N GLY A 481 12.71 14.20 13.08
CA GLY A 481 12.83 13.05 12.20
C GLY A 481 13.32 11.83 12.97
N ILE A 482 13.01 10.64 12.46
CA ILE A 482 13.50 9.37 13.00
C ILE A 482 14.26 8.65 11.90
N SER A 483 15.54 8.37 12.13
CA SER A 483 16.39 7.58 11.24
C SER A 483 16.52 6.17 11.81
N CYS A 484 16.21 5.19 11.00
CA CYS A 484 16.37 3.79 11.38
C CYS A 484 17.79 3.35 11.03
N CYS A 485 18.58 2.95 12.00
CA CYS A 485 19.92 2.44 11.77
C CYS A 485 20.03 0.98 12.20
N GLU A 486 20.59 0.16 11.33
CA GLU A 486 20.89 -1.23 11.64
C GLU A 486 21.97 -1.31 12.71
N ARG A 487 21.81 -2.27 13.62
CA ARG A 487 22.76 -2.49 14.73
C ARG A 487 24.21 -2.60 14.22
N GLU A 488 24.45 -3.43 13.21
CA GLU A 488 25.78 -3.63 12.64
C GLU A 488 26.36 -2.33 12.08
N TYR A 489 25.55 -1.51 11.44
CA TYR A 489 25.98 -0.20 10.94
C TYR A 489 26.40 0.73 12.06
N ILE A 490 25.66 0.78 13.17
CA ILE A 490 26.01 1.62 14.32
C ILE A 490 27.30 1.13 14.98
N LEU A 491 27.46 -0.19 15.16
CA LEU A 491 28.68 -0.77 15.72
C LEU A 491 29.94 -0.40 14.92
N GLU A 492 29.83 -0.36 13.59
CA GLU A 492 30.94 -0.04 12.69
C GLU A 492 31.17 1.48 12.55
N HIS A 493 30.11 2.30 12.60
CA HIS A 493 30.15 3.71 12.21
C HIS A 493 29.74 4.71 13.31
N LEU A 494 29.64 4.29 14.58
CA LEU A 494 29.12 5.13 15.68
C LEU A 494 29.73 6.55 15.70
N THR A 495 31.03 6.67 15.51
CA THR A 495 31.74 7.97 15.54
C THR A 495 31.51 8.83 14.29
N GLU A 496 30.99 8.22 13.20
CA GLU A 496 30.73 8.88 11.92
C GLU A 496 29.28 9.36 11.81
N LEU A 497 28.39 8.89 12.70
CA LEU A 497 26.98 9.28 12.70
C LEU A 497 26.84 10.80 12.77
N GLN A 498 25.89 11.36 12.02
CA GLN A 498 25.67 12.81 11.98
C GLN A 498 24.52 13.25 12.87
N SER A 499 23.52 12.37 13.09
CA SER A 499 22.37 12.66 13.95
C SER A 499 22.80 12.88 15.39
N LYS A 500 22.18 13.86 16.02
CA LYS A 500 22.54 14.28 17.37
C LYS A 500 22.11 13.29 18.44
N TYR A 501 20.98 12.62 18.24
CA TYR A 501 20.38 11.79 19.29
C TYR A 501 20.32 10.33 18.84
N ILE A 502 20.57 9.42 19.77
CA ILE A 502 20.51 7.97 19.56
C ILE A 502 19.59 7.37 20.63
N ALA A 503 18.49 6.77 20.20
CA ALA A 503 17.60 5.97 21.02
C ALA A 503 17.91 4.50 20.79
N THR A 504 18.23 3.77 21.84
CA THR A 504 18.57 2.34 21.79
C THR A 504 17.94 1.58 22.94
N VAL A 505 17.98 0.24 22.86
CA VAL A 505 17.48 -0.64 23.92
C VAL A 505 18.34 -0.51 25.15
N SER A 506 17.72 -0.32 26.32
CA SER A 506 18.41 -0.22 27.60
C SER A 506 19.08 -1.54 27.95
N GLY A 507 20.38 -1.51 28.29
CA GLY A 507 21.18 -2.69 28.56
C GLY A 507 21.64 -3.48 27.33
N GLY A 508 21.39 -2.99 26.11
CA GLY A 508 21.86 -3.59 24.87
C GLY A 508 23.29 -3.22 24.51
N GLU A 509 23.86 -3.85 23.50
CA GLU A 509 25.24 -3.65 23.04
C GLU A 509 25.52 -2.19 22.59
N ILE A 510 24.55 -1.55 21.93
CA ILE A 510 24.66 -0.16 21.50
C ILE A 510 24.66 0.78 22.71
N ASP A 511 23.87 0.47 23.76
CA ASP A 511 23.86 1.20 25.02
C ASP A 511 25.25 1.16 25.69
N GLU A 512 25.82 -0.04 25.81
CA GLU A 512 27.17 -0.22 26.36
C GLU A 512 28.22 0.54 25.52
N LEU A 513 28.12 0.50 24.21
CA LEU A 513 29.03 1.16 23.30
C LEU A 513 28.94 2.69 23.38
N CYS A 514 27.73 3.26 23.41
CA CYS A 514 27.54 4.71 23.60
C CYS A 514 28.12 5.20 24.94
N SER A 515 27.85 4.47 26.03
CA SER A 515 28.40 4.75 27.35
C SER A 515 29.92 4.70 27.35
N ALA A 516 30.52 3.64 26.77
CA ALA A 516 31.97 3.48 26.67
C ALA A 516 32.65 4.57 25.83
N LYS A 517 31.98 5.15 24.86
CA LYS A 517 32.46 6.25 24.00
C LYS A 517 32.20 7.63 24.58
N GLY A 518 31.57 7.72 25.77
CA GLY A 518 31.34 8.97 26.47
C GLY A 518 30.23 9.83 25.91
N TYR A 519 29.24 9.22 25.26
CA TYR A 519 28.01 9.93 24.88
C TYR A 519 27.24 10.34 26.15
N GLU A 520 26.61 11.49 26.13
CA GLU A 520 25.81 11.97 27.26
C GLU A 520 24.47 11.22 27.29
N GLU A 521 24.22 10.51 28.40
CA GLU A 521 22.91 9.94 28.67
C GLU A 521 21.92 11.04 29.05
N ILE A 522 20.87 11.22 28.25
CA ILE A 522 19.82 12.23 28.50
C ILE A 522 18.71 11.66 29.37
N GLY A 523 18.36 10.40 29.18
CA GLY A 523 17.33 9.71 29.94
C GLY A 523 17.35 8.21 29.69
N ARG A 524 16.82 7.48 30.68
CA ARG A 524 16.78 6.01 30.67
C ARG A 524 15.52 5.50 31.37
N ASP A 525 14.91 4.49 30.81
CA ASP A 525 13.96 3.62 31.51
C ASP A 525 14.32 2.14 31.31
N ALA A 526 13.38 1.23 31.59
CA ALA A 526 13.61 -0.20 31.45
C ALA A 526 13.75 -0.64 29.98
N ASP A 527 13.13 0.09 29.05
CA ASP A 527 13.04 -0.30 27.64
C ASP A 527 13.99 0.51 26.74
N MET A 528 14.21 1.79 27.06
CA MET A 528 14.92 2.72 26.17
C MET A 528 15.94 3.59 26.94
N VAL A 529 17.05 3.85 26.29
CA VAL A 529 17.99 4.90 26.67
C VAL A 529 18.17 5.87 25.51
N LEU A 530 18.24 7.14 25.83
CA LEU A 530 18.48 8.22 24.87
C LEU A 530 19.83 8.87 25.16
N TYR A 531 20.67 8.88 24.16
CA TYR A 531 21.96 9.52 24.16
C TYR A 531 21.99 10.79 23.33
N CYS A 532 22.77 11.79 23.79
CA CYS A 532 23.15 12.97 23.02
C CYS A 532 24.62 12.85 22.60
N ARG A 533 24.88 13.18 21.35
CA ARG A 533 26.22 13.37 20.82
C ARG A 533 26.62 14.85 21.00
N TYR A 534 27.85 15.11 21.47
CA TYR A 534 28.42 16.47 21.58
C TYR A 534 28.81 17.07 20.22
#